data_d7282bb962903b163f47f4bb07d1e85e
#
_entry.id   d7282bb962903b163f47f4bb07d1e85e
#
_cell.length_a   1.000
_cell.length_b   1.000
_cell.length_c   1.000
_cell.angle_alpha   90.00
_cell.angle_beta   90.00
_cell.angle_gamma   90.00
#
_symmetry.space_group_name_H-M   'P 1'
#
loop_
_entity.id
_entity.type
_entity.pdbx_description
1 polymer ?
#
loop_
_entity_poly.entity_id
_entity_poly.type
_entity_poly.pdbx_seq_one_letter_code
_entity_poly.pdbx_strand_id
1 'polypeptide(L)'
;IVYGSADGFLYAWKPDGTNVPGFPVNLGAPILGSIAVGRLDGPAVQLSIVVPVADGSIHVRLANGSGRPGFPVSLPPAGIGQGFSPALADMNGDGFTDIVVASGNGRVYVFDRSGAQVAPWTVSSRFSSLTSDATLASPVVADINGDGVNDVVVGDENGSLAALSGASGAMLPGFPIAMAAEATGTPALCDCDGDGMTEIVTVDFGGTLHVWDYDLPFSPAGPAPWPQFH
;
A
#
# COMPACT_ATOMS: atom_id res chain seq x y z
N ILE A 1 -0.58 -6.19 19.71
CA ILE A 1 -0.89 -7.01 18.52
C ILE A 1 -2.22 -6.52 17.96
N VAL A 2 -2.28 -6.29 16.65
CA VAL A 2 -3.52 -5.91 15.94
C VAL A 2 -3.76 -6.94 14.83
N TYR A 3 -5.02 -7.34 14.63
CA TYR A 3 -5.39 -8.37 13.67
C TYR A 3 -6.78 -8.11 13.06
N GLY A 4 -6.85 -8.17 11.74
CA GLY A 4 -8.11 -8.14 10.99
C GLY A 4 -8.57 -9.57 10.70
N SER A 5 -9.86 -9.83 10.87
CA SER A 5 -10.42 -11.18 10.73
C SER A 5 -11.49 -11.26 9.64
N ALA A 6 -11.59 -12.42 9.01
CA ALA A 6 -12.64 -12.70 8.03
C ALA A 6 -14.07 -12.68 8.62
N ASP A 7 -14.21 -12.62 9.94
CA ASP A 7 -15.50 -12.41 10.62
C ASP A 7 -15.95 -10.94 10.62
N GLY A 8 -15.13 -10.03 10.06
CA GLY A 8 -15.41 -8.60 9.98
C GLY A 8 -14.98 -7.81 11.21
N PHE A 9 -14.32 -8.43 12.18
CA PHE A 9 -13.84 -7.76 13.36
C PHE A 9 -12.35 -7.42 13.29
N LEU A 10 -12.04 -6.23 13.77
CA LEU A 10 -10.68 -5.78 14.06
C LEU A 10 -10.38 -6.00 15.53
N TYR A 11 -9.39 -6.82 15.81
CA TYR A 11 -8.94 -7.16 17.16
C TYR A 11 -7.66 -6.40 17.52
N ALA A 12 -7.51 -6.06 18.80
CA ALA A 12 -6.26 -5.54 19.34
C ALA A 12 -6.04 -6.08 20.76
N TRP A 13 -4.84 -6.62 20.99
CA TRP A 13 -4.44 -7.19 22.29
C TRP A 13 -3.20 -6.51 22.83
N LYS A 14 -3.15 -6.42 24.14
CA LYS A 14 -1.96 -6.05 24.90
C LYS A 14 -0.99 -7.26 24.97
N PRO A 15 0.28 -7.03 25.42
CA PRO A 15 1.25 -8.12 25.59
C PRO A 15 0.80 -9.21 26.58
N ASP A 16 -0.08 -8.89 27.51
CA ASP A 16 -0.65 -9.82 28.50
C ASP A 16 -1.82 -10.65 27.95
N GLY A 17 -2.19 -10.48 26.67
CA GLY A 17 -3.29 -11.16 26.00
C GLY A 17 -4.67 -10.55 26.24
N THR A 18 -4.79 -9.51 27.06
CA THR A 18 -6.07 -8.82 27.26
C THR A 18 -6.37 -7.88 26.11
N ASN A 19 -7.65 -7.64 25.84
CA ASN A 19 -8.06 -6.71 24.79
C ASN A 19 -7.61 -5.27 25.13
N VAL A 20 -7.20 -4.53 24.10
CA VAL A 20 -7.08 -3.09 24.18
C VAL A 20 -8.49 -2.49 24.35
N PRO A 21 -8.71 -1.53 25.27
CA PRO A 21 -10.01 -0.88 25.42
C PRO A 21 -10.51 -0.31 24.10
N GLY A 22 -11.78 -0.58 23.78
CA GLY A 22 -12.40 -0.20 22.50
C GLY A 22 -12.33 -1.27 21.41
N PHE A 23 -11.65 -2.39 21.65
CA PHE A 23 -11.61 -3.55 20.74
C PHE A 23 -12.27 -4.79 21.36
N PRO A 24 -12.79 -5.73 20.55
CA PRO A 24 -12.80 -5.71 19.08
C PRO A 24 -13.81 -4.71 18.48
N VAL A 25 -13.57 -4.27 17.23
CA VAL A 25 -14.44 -3.37 16.47
C VAL A 25 -15.00 -4.11 15.26
N ASN A 26 -16.33 -4.12 15.10
CA ASN A 26 -16.96 -4.66 13.90
C ASN A 26 -16.89 -3.61 12.76
N LEU A 27 -16.37 -4.00 11.60
CA LEU A 27 -16.27 -3.14 10.41
C LEU A 27 -17.33 -3.45 9.35
N GLY A 28 -18.16 -4.47 9.58
CA GLY A 28 -19.35 -4.76 8.76
C GLY A 28 -19.14 -5.76 7.63
N ALA A 29 -17.89 -6.00 7.20
CA ALA A 29 -17.56 -6.96 6.16
C ALA A 29 -16.18 -7.60 6.44
N PRO A 30 -15.85 -8.75 5.82
CA PRO A 30 -14.59 -9.46 6.05
C PRO A 30 -13.35 -8.59 5.84
N ILE A 31 -12.33 -8.77 6.70
CA ILE A 31 -11.01 -8.19 6.55
C ILE A 31 -10.12 -9.32 6.01
N LEU A 32 -9.78 -9.25 4.72
CA LEU A 32 -9.07 -10.33 4.02
C LEU A 32 -7.60 -9.97 3.75
N GLY A 33 -7.30 -8.68 3.64
CA GLY A 33 -5.93 -8.17 3.51
C GLY A 33 -5.27 -7.91 4.86
N SER A 34 -3.96 -7.66 4.83
CA SER A 34 -3.26 -7.20 6.02
C SER A 34 -3.60 -5.75 6.32
N ILE A 35 -3.46 -5.41 7.58
CA ILE A 35 -3.67 -4.05 8.07
C ILE A 35 -2.34 -3.31 8.13
N ALA A 36 -2.36 -2.00 7.94
CA ALA A 36 -1.20 -1.15 8.18
C ALA A 36 -1.38 -0.34 9.47
N VAL A 37 -0.30 -0.14 10.20
CA VAL A 37 -0.29 0.65 11.42
C VAL A 37 0.77 1.74 11.30
N GLY A 38 0.35 2.99 11.43
CA GLY A 38 1.25 4.13 11.28
C GLY A 38 0.74 5.39 11.95
N ARG A 39 1.53 6.45 11.87
CA ARG A 39 1.21 7.77 12.44
C ARG A 39 0.85 8.74 11.32
N LEU A 40 -0.42 8.83 10.99
CA LEU A 40 -0.88 9.70 9.89
C LEU A 40 -0.70 11.20 10.18
N ASP A 41 -0.69 11.59 11.46
CA ASP A 41 -0.56 13.00 11.87
C ASP A 41 0.85 13.39 12.32
N GLY A 42 1.86 12.58 11.93
CA GLY A 42 3.27 12.83 12.28
C GLY A 42 3.75 12.09 13.54
N PRO A 43 5.06 12.14 13.83
CA PRO A 43 5.74 11.22 14.74
C PRO A 43 5.33 11.34 16.22
N ALA A 44 4.80 12.49 16.64
CA ALA A 44 4.41 12.73 18.03
C ALA A 44 2.95 12.36 18.35
N VAL A 45 2.17 11.93 17.32
CA VAL A 45 0.74 11.69 17.47
C VAL A 45 0.41 10.19 17.57
N GLN A 46 -0.80 9.91 17.98
CA GLN A 46 -1.34 8.56 18.18
C GLN A 46 -1.29 7.72 16.90
N LEU A 47 -1.00 6.41 17.06
CA LEU A 47 -1.06 5.44 15.99
C LEU A 47 -2.49 5.34 15.41
N SER A 48 -2.55 5.22 14.09
CA SER A 48 -3.73 4.89 13.33
C SER A 48 -3.61 3.47 12.76
N ILE A 49 -4.71 2.77 12.66
CA ILE A 49 -4.82 1.43 12.10
C ILE A 49 -5.63 1.55 10.82
N VAL A 50 -5.00 1.29 9.69
CA VAL A 50 -5.62 1.34 8.35
C VAL A 50 -6.04 -0.05 7.94
N VAL A 51 -7.32 -0.23 7.65
CA VAL A 51 -7.94 -1.54 7.43
C VAL A 51 -8.72 -1.55 6.12
N PRO A 52 -8.23 -2.24 5.10
CA PRO A 52 -9.02 -2.53 3.91
C PRO A 52 -10.05 -3.61 4.23
N VAL A 53 -11.28 -3.41 3.76
CA VAL A 53 -12.40 -4.32 4.01
C VAL A 53 -12.95 -4.84 2.68
N ALA A 54 -13.46 -6.06 2.67
CA ALA A 54 -13.88 -6.76 1.44
C ALA A 54 -15.05 -6.10 0.68
N ASP A 55 -15.76 -5.14 1.30
CA ASP A 55 -16.79 -4.34 0.64
C ASP A 55 -16.22 -3.15 -0.17
N GLY A 56 -14.88 -2.99 -0.19
CA GLY A 56 -14.18 -1.90 -0.86
C GLY A 56 -14.01 -0.65 -0.04
N SER A 57 -14.37 -0.68 1.22
CA SER A 57 -14.10 0.43 2.12
C SER A 57 -12.71 0.33 2.75
N ILE A 58 -12.08 1.48 2.95
CA ILE A 58 -10.87 1.64 3.74
C ILE A 58 -11.26 2.33 5.03
N HIS A 59 -11.14 1.62 6.13
CA HIS A 59 -11.37 2.16 7.47
C HIS A 59 -10.07 2.64 8.09
N VAL A 60 -10.14 3.71 8.88
CA VAL A 60 -9.04 4.11 9.77
C VAL A 60 -9.57 4.16 11.19
N ARG A 61 -8.91 3.40 12.08
CA ARG A 61 -9.22 3.34 13.51
C ARG A 61 -8.08 3.93 14.32
N LEU A 62 -8.44 4.67 15.35
CA LEU A 62 -7.50 5.17 16.35
C LEU A 62 -7.15 4.06 17.35
N ALA A 63 -6.10 4.26 18.13
CA ALA A 63 -5.64 3.25 19.11
C ALA A 63 -6.66 2.90 20.21
N ASN A 64 -7.73 3.69 20.36
CA ASN A 64 -8.85 3.43 21.26
C ASN A 64 -10.05 2.75 20.57
N GLY A 65 -9.92 2.32 19.28
CA GLY A 65 -10.97 1.69 18.51
C GLY A 65 -11.95 2.64 17.82
N SER A 66 -11.94 3.94 18.15
CA SER A 66 -12.83 4.91 17.50
C SER A 66 -12.48 5.11 16.04
N GLY A 67 -13.47 5.41 15.20
CA GLY A 67 -13.26 5.77 13.80
C GLY A 67 -12.58 7.13 13.67
N ARG A 68 -11.66 7.23 12.69
CA ARG A 68 -11.08 8.51 12.32
C ARG A 68 -12.08 9.31 11.48
N PRO A 69 -12.26 10.63 11.74
CA PRO A 69 -13.07 11.50 10.87
C PRO A 69 -12.59 11.44 9.41
N GLY A 70 -13.54 11.46 8.45
CA GLY A 70 -13.25 11.29 7.03
C GLY A 70 -13.23 9.84 6.53
N PHE A 71 -13.20 8.87 7.44
CA PHE A 71 -13.24 7.44 7.12
C PHE A 71 -14.51 6.76 7.66
N PRO A 72 -15.00 5.68 7.01
CA PRO A 72 -14.39 5.00 5.87
C PRO A 72 -14.49 5.79 4.56
N VAL A 73 -13.50 5.62 3.68
CA VAL A 73 -13.59 5.99 2.26
C VAL A 73 -13.89 4.74 1.44
N SER A 74 -14.60 4.89 0.33
CA SER A 74 -14.95 3.76 -0.55
C SER A 74 -14.21 3.84 -1.87
N LEU A 75 -13.63 2.73 -2.28
CA LEU A 75 -13.09 2.56 -3.62
C LEU A 75 -14.24 2.32 -4.62
N PRO A 76 -14.06 2.64 -5.91
CA PRO A 76 -15.05 2.34 -6.94
C PRO A 76 -15.42 0.84 -6.99
N PRO A 77 -16.65 0.47 -7.40
CA PRO A 77 -17.19 -0.89 -7.27
C PRO A 77 -16.39 -2.02 -7.92
N ALA A 78 -15.56 -1.78 -8.89
CA ALA A 78 -14.63 -2.79 -9.45
C ALA A 78 -13.27 -2.81 -8.73
N GLY A 79 -13.17 -2.12 -7.60
CA GLY A 79 -11.92 -1.83 -6.93
C GLY A 79 -11.54 -2.76 -5.80
N ILE A 80 -12.25 -3.87 -5.60
CA ILE A 80 -12.04 -4.73 -4.46
C ILE A 80 -11.29 -5.97 -4.91
N GLY A 81 -9.96 -5.92 -4.87
CA GLY A 81 -9.14 -7.12 -4.86
C GLY A 81 -9.11 -7.69 -3.44
N GLN A 82 -9.15 -9.00 -3.34
CA GLN A 82 -9.01 -9.68 -2.05
C GLN A 82 -7.52 -9.78 -1.71
N GLY A 83 -7.14 -9.35 -0.51
CA GLY A 83 -5.87 -9.75 0.07
C GLY A 83 -4.70 -8.74 -0.03
N PHE A 84 -4.88 -7.54 -0.58
CA PHE A 84 -3.84 -6.53 -0.57
C PHE A 84 -3.82 -5.73 0.74
N SER A 85 -2.65 -5.17 1.03
CA SER A 85 -2.42 -4.31 2.20
C SER A 85 -2.14 -2.89 1.77
N PRO A 86 -2.59 -1.88 2.52
CA PRO A 86 -2.21 -0.50 2.25
C PRO A 86 -0.73 -0.28 2.58
N ALA A 87 -0.06 0.59 1.83
CA ALA A 87 1.21 1.18 2.19
C ALA A 87 0.99 2.58 2.80
N LEU A 88 1.94 3.03 3.61
CA LEU A 88 1.88 4.30 4.31
C LEU A 88 3.14 5.12 4.00
N ALA A 89 2.99 6.28 3.37
CA ALA A 89 4.09 7.19 3.07
C ALA A 89 3.58 8.61 2.85
N ASP A 90 4.43 9.60 2.98
CA ASP A 90 4.14 10.96 2.54
C ASP A 90 4.28 11.00 1.00
N MET A 91 3.15 11.12 0.30
CA MET A 91 3.07 11.05 -1.16
C MET A 91 3.01 12.43 -1.81
N ASN A 92 2.87 13.49 -1.03
CA ASN A 92 2.70 14.86 -1.54
C ASN A 92 3.71 15.85 -0.95
N GLY A 93 4.60 15.39 -0.05
CA GLY A 93 5.63 16.21 0.58
C GLY A 93 5.11 17.18 1.65
N ASP A 94 3.92 16.95 2.21
CA ASP A 94 3.34 17.83 3.23
C ASP A 94 3.80 17.51 4.66
N GLY A 95 4.61 16.46 4.83
CA GLY A 95 5.15 15.99 6.10
C GLY A 95 4.20 15.10 6.89
N PHE A 96 3.05 14.75 6.35
CA PHE A 96 2.12 13.80 6.93
C PHE A 96 2.08 12.50 6.11
N THR A 97 1.64 11.43 6.75
CA THR A 97 1.59 10.12 6.10
C THR A 97 0.25 9.93 5.40
N ASP A 98 0.30 9.63 4.11
CA ASP A 98 -0.84 9.25 3.29
C ASP A 98 -1.02 7.74 3.23
N ILE A 99 -2.18 7.31 2.74
CA ILE A 99 -2.58 5.91 2.62
C ILE A 99 -2.60 5.54 1.14
N VAL A 100 -1.73 4.63 0.73
CA VAL A 100 -1.62 4.15 -0.66
C VAL A 100 -2.29 2.80 -0.79
N VAL A 101 -3.21 2.66 -1.73
CA VAL A 101 -3.98 1.44 -1.98
C VAL A 101 -3.95 1.09 -3.45
N ALA A 102 -3.48 -0.11 -3.77
CA ALA A 102 -3.69 -0.70 -5.09
C ALA A 102 -5.06 -1.39 -5.12
N SER A 103 -5.80 -1.21 -6.19
CA SER A 103 -7.18 -1.66 -6.29
C SER A 103 -7.36 -2.65 -7.44
N GLY A 104 -8.25 -3.63 -7.25
CA GLY A 104 -8.58 -4.64 -8.26
C GLY A 104 -9.09 -4.08 -9.59
N ASN A 105 -9.38 -2.78 -9.69
CA ASN A 105 -9.67 -2.12 -10.97
C ASN A 105 -8.42 -1.67 -11.74
N GLY A 106 -7.24 -2.07 -11.31
CA GLY A 106 -5.96 -1.73 -11.95
C GLY A 106 -5.48 -0.30 -11.70
N ARG A 107 -5.91 0.32 -10.61
CA ARG A 107 -5.52 1.69 -10.25
C ARG A 107 -4.93 1.78 -8.86
N VAL A 108 -4.04 2.75 -8.66
CA VAL A 108 -3.58 3.18 -7.35
C VAL A 108 -4.42 4.38 -6.89
N TYR A 109 -4.80 4.35 -5.64
CA TYR A 109 -5.46 5.45 -4.93
C TYR A 109 -4.61 5.88 -3.76
N VAL A 110 -4.54 7.18 -3.54
CA VAL A 110 -3.84 7.76 -2.39
C VAL A 110 -4.80 8.67 -1.65
N PHE A 111 -4.93 8.46 -0.36
CA PHE A 111 -5.79 9.25 0.52
C PHE A 111 -4.96 9.90 1.61
N ASP A 112 -5.20 11.16 1.85
CA ASP A 112 -4.61 11.86 2.98
C ASP A 112 -5.24 11.43 4.32
N ARG A 113 -4.70 11.95 5.40
CA ARG A 113 -5.18 11.71 6.77
C ARG A 113 -6.62 12.15 7.03
N SER A 114 -7.24 12.94 6.15
CA SER A 114 -8.64 13.36 6.24
C SER A 114 -9.59 12.48 5.41
N GLY A 115 -9.05 11.54 4.62
CA GLY A 115 -9.80 10.71 3.68
C GLY A 115 -10.02 11.39 2.33
N ALA A 116 -9.42 12.55 2.09
CA ALA A 116 -9.45 13.18 0.78
C ALA A 116 -8.42 12.52 -0.15
N GLN A 117 -8.77 12.40 -1.43
CA GLN A 117 -7.85 11.86 -2.42
C GLN A 117 -6.74 12.86 -2.74
N VAL A 118 -5.50 12.40 -2.69
CA VAL A 118 -4.29 13.22 -2.94
C VAL A 118 -4.06 13.35 -4.44
N ALA A 119 -3.82 14.59 -4.93
CA ALA A 119 -3.34 14.79 -6.29
C ALA A 119 -1.84 14.43 -6.39
N PRO A 120 -1.35 13.89 -7.52
CA PRO A 120 -2.05 13.63 -8.79
C PRO A 120 -2.75 12.27 -8.87
N TRP A 121 -2.84 11.52 -7.76
CA TRP A 121 -3.34 10.15 -7.66
C TRP A 121 -4.85 10.07 -7.89
N THR A 122 -5.24 10.33 -9.13
CA THR A 122 -6.63 10.35 -9.60
C THR A 122 -6.90 9.13 -10.46
N VAL A 123 -8.04 9.12 -11.14
CA VAL A 123 -8.46 8.05 -12.06
C VAL A 123 -7.48 7.74 -13.20
N SER A 124 -6.46 8.56 -13.43
CA SER A 124 -5.42 8.30 -14.45
C SER A 124 -4.28 7.40 -13.98
N SER A 125 -4.08 7.26 -12.68
CA SER A 125 -2.97 6.46 -12.09
C SER A 125 -3.25 4.98 -12.21
N ARG A 126 -3.13 4.45 -13.43
CA ARG A 126 -3.41 3.06 -13.75
C ARG A 126 -2.10 2.27 -13.82
N PHE A 127 -2.02 1.18 -13.06
CA PHE A 127 -0.88 0.26 -13.08
C PHE A 127 -1.13 -1.00 -13.94
N SER A 128 -2.38 -1.41 -14.12
CA SER A 128 -2.75 -2.60 -14.89
C SER A 128 -3.80 -2.28 -15.94
N SER A 129 -3.79 -3.01 -17.04
CA SER A 129 -4.83 -3.00 -18.08
C SER A 129 -6.09 -3.74 -17.64
N LEU A 130 -5.98 -4.61 -16.63
CA LEU A 130 -7.12 -5.32 -16.05
C LEU A 130 -8.10 -4.35 -15.39
N THR A 131 -9.38 -4.68 -15.42
CA THR A 131 -10.46 -3.83 -14.89
C THR A 131 -11.17 -4.45 -13.70
N SER A 132 -10.84 -5.71 -13.37
CA SER A 132 -11.34 -6.43 -12.20
C SER A 132 -10.28 -7.46 -11.80
N ASP A 133 -10.15 -7.68 -10.50
CA ASP A 133 -9.19 -8.60 -9.89
C ASP A 133 -7.74 -8.40 -10.39
N ALA A 134 -7.36 -7.12 -10.57
CA ALA A 134 -6.11 -6.75 -11.23
C ALA A 134 -4.87 -6.98 -10.36
N THR A 135 -5.00 -7.21 -9.06
CA THR A 135 -3.85 -7.45 -8.20
C THR A 135 -4.22 -8.17 -6.90
N LEU A 136 -3.32 -9.07 -6.50
CA LEU A 136 -3.22 -9.58 -5.13
C LEU A 136 -1.98 -9.02 -4.43
N ALA A 137 -1.08 -8.34 -5.16
CA ALA A 137 0.12 -7.73 -4.63
C ALA A 137 -0.20 -6.44 -3.87
N SER A 138 0.47 -6.25 -2.74
CA SER A 138 0.44 -4.97 -2.02
C SER A 138 1.41 -3.98 -2.66
N PRO A 139 1.09 -2.68 -2.71
CA PRO A 139 2.02 -1.68 -3.20
C PRO A 139 3.18 -1.51 -2.23
N VAL A 140 4.34 -1.18 -2.75
CA VAL A 140 5.47 -0.65 -2.00
C VAL A 140 5.79 0.77 -2.45
N VAL A 141 6.37 1.56 -1.58
CA VAL A 141 6.57 2.99 -1.79
C VAL A 141 8.00 3.39 -1.44
N ALA A 142 8.70 4.02 -2.38
CA ALA A 142 9.97 4.70 -2.19
C ALA A 142 10.22 5.68 -3.34
N ASP A 143 11.13 6.62 -3.18
CA ASP A 143 11.64 7.43 -4.29
C ASP A 143 12.63 6.56 -5.10
N ILE A 144 12.13 5.94 -6.18
CA ILE A 144 12.95 5.06 -7.01
C ILE A 144 13.54 5.77 -8.23
N ASN A 145 13.06 6.97 -8.57
CA ASN A 145 13.55 7.75 -9.69
C ASN A 145 14.48 8.91 -9.26
N GLY A 146 14.68 9.11 -7.96
CA GLY A 146 15.58 10.12 -7.40
C GLY A 146 15.08 11.55 -7.49
N ASP A 147 13.77 11.78 -7.70
CA ASP A 147 13.20 13.13 -7.84
C ASP A 147 12.78 13.76 -6.50
N GLY A 148 12.93 13.04 -5.39
CA GLY A 148 12.60 13.47 -4.04
C GLY A 148 11.14 13.25 -3.65
N VAL A 149 10.34 12.61 -4.52
CA VAL A 149 8.93 12.26 -4.28
C VAL A 149 8.79 10.73 -4.25
N ASN A 150 8.04 10.20 -3.33
CA ASN A 150 7.83 8.77 -3.22
C ASN A 150 7.00 8.23 -4.40
N ASP A 151 7.51 7.19 -5.05
CA ASP A 151 6.87 6.45 -6.15
C ASP A 151 6.18 5.19 -5.63
N VAL A 152 5.33 4.57 -6.47
CA VAL A 152 4.60 3.34 -6.11
C VAL A 152 4.97 2.20 -7.05
N VAL A 153 5.42 1.08 -6.49
CA VAL A 153 5.68 -0.17 -7.23
C VAL A 153 4.63 -1.20 -6.87
N VAL A 154 4.02 -1.83 -7.87
CA VAL A 154 2.95 -2.81 -7.69
C VAL A 154 2.92 -3.83 -8.83
N GLY A 155 2.69 -5.11 -8.49
CA GLY A 155 2.47 -6.18 -9.46
C GLY A 155 1.01 -6.38 -9.82
N ASP A 156 0.74 -7.04 -10.96
CA ASP A 156 -0.61 -7.42 -11.37
C ASP A 156 -0.72 -8.90 -11.76
N GLU A 157 -1.95 -9.41 -11.85
CA GLU A 157 -2.25 -10.79 -12.26
C GLU A 157 -1.98 -11.04 -13.75
N ASN A 158 -1.64 -10.01 -14.53
CA ASN A 158 -1.28 -10.14 -15.94
C ASN A 158 0.24 -10.38 -16.14
N GLY A 159 0.97 -10.55 -15.06
CA GLY A 159 2.43 -10.71 -15.08
C GLY A 159 3.18 -9.41 -15.36
N SER A 160 2.65 -8.28 -14.92
CA SER A 160 3.31 -6.98 -15.07
C SER A 160 3.69 -6.42 -13.70
N LEU A 161 4.91 -5.92 -13.61
CA LEU A 161 5.37 -5.09 -12.50
C LEU A 161 5.37 -3.63 -12.97
N ALA A 162 4.59 -2.81 -12.33
CA ALA A 162 4.44 -1.39 -12.65
C ALA A 162 5.15 -0.53 -11.61
N ALA A 163 5.73 0.59 -12.04
CA ALA A 163 6.17 1.67 -11.18
C ALA A 163 5.53 2.98 -11.63
N LEU A 164 4.92 3.69 -10.72
CA LEU A 164 4.18 4.94 -10.96
C LEU A 164 4.87 6.09 -10.24
N SER A 165 5.18 7.16 -10.97
CA SER A 165 5.75 8.38 -10.42
C SER A 165 4.83 9.02 -9.37
N GLY A 166 5.38 9.33 -8.22
CA GLY A 166 4.69 10.07 -7.17
C GLY A 166 4.33 11.49 -7.58
N ALA A 167 5.19 12.12 -8.34
CA ALA A 167 5.01 13.51 -8.80
C ALA A 167 3.88 13.66 -9.82
N SER A 168 3.58 12.61 -10.63
CA SER A 168 2.65 12.72 -11.75
C SER A 168 1.55 11.65 -11.79
N GLY A 169 1.70 10.53 -11.06
CA GLY A 169 0.85 9.36 -11.18
C GLY A 169 1.00 8.58 -12.48
N ALA A 170 1.96 8.95 -13.33
CA ALA A 170 2.23 8.30 -14.60
C ALA A 170 3.21 7.14 -14.44
N MET A 171 3.17 6.19 -15.39
CA MET A 171 4.13 5.08 -15.45
C MET A 171 5.55 5.64 -15.63
N LEU A 172 6.49 5.14 -14.83
CA LEU A 172 7.91 5.49 -14.94
C LEU A 172 8.55 4.85 -16.20
N PRO A 173 9.59 5.48 -16.76
CA PRO A 173 10.34 4.90 -17.88
C PRO A 173 10.88 3.51 -17.53
N GLY A 174 10.82 2.57 -18.47
CA GLY A 174 11.22 1.17 -18.29
C GLY A 174 10.11 0.27 -17.74
N PHE A 175 9.00 0.83 -17.28
CA PHE A 175 7.85 0.08 -16.79
C PHE A 175 6.66 0.12 -17.78
N PRO A 176 5.76 -0.88 -17.73
CA PRO A 176 5.81 -2.06 -16.87
C PRO A 176 6.87 -3.07 -17.31
N ILE A 177 7.44 -3.79 -16.34
CA ILE A 177 8.30 -4.94 -16.61
C ILE A 177 7.41 -6.18 -16.74
N ALA A 178 7.55 -6.92 -17.87
CA ALA A 178 6.82 -8.15 -18.07
C ALA A 178 7.52 -9.33 -17.38
N MET A 179 6.75 -10.13 -16.64
CA MET A 179 7.18 -11.37 -16.01
C MET A 179 6.57 -12.57 -16.71
N ALA A 180 7.12 -13.75 -16.48
CA ALA A 180 6.67 -14.99 -17.13
C ALA A 180 5.34 -15.53 -16.57
N ALA A 181 4.98 -15.13 -15.36
CA ALA A 181 3.75 -15.48 -14.67
C ALA A 181 3.22 -14.29 -13.86
N GLU A 182 2.05 -14.44 -13.25
CA GLU A 182 1.37 -13.40 -12.48
C GLU A 182 2.29 -12.77 -11.40
N ALA A 183 2.33 -11.46 -11.32
CA ALA A 183 3.11 -10.68 -10.38
C ALA A 183 2.34 -10.51 -9.05
N THR A 184 2.03 -11.63 -8.39
CA THR A 184 1.21 -11.64 -7.17
C THR A 184 2.01 -11.44 -5.89
N GLY A 185 3.34 -11.61 -5.96
CA GLY A 185 4.23 -11.30 -4.84
C GLY A 185 4.33 -9.79 -4.60
N THR A 186 4.21 -9.38 -3.34
CA THR A 186 4.51 -7.99 -2.98
C THR A 186 5.98 -7.70 -3.25
N PRO A 187 6.33 -6.66 -4.03
CA PRO A 187 7.72 -6.31 -4.28
C PRO A 187 8.45 -5.89 -3.00
N ALA A 188 9.77 -5.97 -3.01
CA ALA A 188 10.65 -5.31 -2.04
C ALA A 188 11.65 -4.44 -2.78
N LEU A 189 12.02 -3.33 -2.17
CA LEU A 189 13.02 -2.40 -2.68
C LEU A 189 14.20 -2.37 -1.70
N CYS A 190 15.40 -2.55 -2.20
CA CYS A 190 16.63 -2.61 -1.40
C CYS A 190 17.84 -2.17 -2.22
N ASP A 191 18.93 -1.92 -1.55
CA ASP A 191 20.30 -2.03 -2.08
C ASP A 191 20.80 -3.39 -1.59
N CYS A 192 20.53 -4.42 -2.37
CA CYS A 192 20.73 -5.82 -1.94
C CYS A 192 22.15 -6.31 -2.16
N ASP A 193 22.90 -5.71 -3.06
CA ASP A 193 24.28 -6.07 -3.36
C ASP A 193 25.30 -5.06 -2.80
N GLY A 194 24.85 -3.92 -2.29
CA GLY A 194 25.65 -2.91 -1.61
C GLY A 194 26.36 -1.95 -2.56
N ASP A 195 25.89 -1.81 -3.78
CA ASP A 195 26.45 -0.89 -4.77
C ASP A 195 25.88 0.54 -4.67
N GLY A 196 24.84 0.72 -3.87
CA GLY A 196 24.18 1.99 -3.61
C GLY A 196 23.02 2.30 -4.57
N MET A 197 22.70 1.39 -5.48
CA MET A 197 21.55 1.50 -6.38
C MET A 197 20.33 0.80 -5.79
N THR A 198 19.17 0.92 -6.46
CA THR A 198 17.93 0.30 -6.00
C THR A 198 17.66 -0.98 -6.75
N GLU A 199 17.59 -2.11 -6.06
CA GLU A 199 17.03 -3.33 -6.63
C GLU A 199 15.56 -3.46 -6.30
N ILE A 200 14.81 -3.94 -7.30
CA ILE A 200 13.42 -4.35 -7.16
C ILE A 200 13.40 -5.88 -7.13
N VAL A 201 12.95 -6.44 -6.03
CA VAL A 201 12.88 -7.88 -5.81
C VAL A 201 11.42 -8.30 -5.70
N THR A 202 10.99 -9.29 -6.47
CA THR A 202 9.66 -9.89 -6.34
C THR A 202 9.67 -11.34 -6.78
N VAL A 203 8.59 -12.06 -6.48
CA VAL A 203 8.38 -13.44 -6.91
C VAL A 203 7.10 -13.52 -7.74
N ASP A 204 7.15 -14.25 -8.84
CA ASP A 204 5.96 -14.54 -9.64
C ASP A 204 5.21 -15.79 -9.15
N PHE A 205 3.98 -15.98 -9.62
CA PHE A 205 3.18 -17.15 -9.25
C PHE A 205 3.77 -18.48 -9.76
N GLY A 206 4.68 -18.43 -10.73
CA GLY A 206 5.46 -19.59 -11.18
C GLY A 206 6.57 -19.99 -10.22
N GLY A 207 6.81 -19.21 -9.16
CA GLY A 207 7.86 -19.46 -8.17
C GLY A 207 9.23 -18.94 -8.58
N THR A 208 9.33 -18.09 -9.61
CA THR A 208 10.57 -17.47 -10.03
C THR A 208 10.82 -16.21 -9.21
N LEU A 209 12.00 -16.13 -8.60
CA LEU A 209 12.50 -14.91 -7.97
C LEU A 209 13.10 -14.01 -9.05
N HIS A 210 12.62 -12.79 -9.12
CA HIS A 210 13.12 -11.76 -10.01
C HIS A 210 13.85 -10.69 -9.21
N VAL A 211 14.99 -10.26 -9.71
CA VAL A 211 15.75 -9.13 -9.18
C VAL A 211 16.13 -8.26 -10.36
N TRP A 212 15.77 -7.00 -10.31
CA TRP A 212 16.15 -6.01 -11.31
C TRP A 212 16.92 -4.89 -10.63
N ASP A 213 18.05 -4.59 -11.16
CA ASP A 213 18.81 -3.40 -10.86
C ASP A 213 18.13 -2.22 -11.58
N TYR A 214 17.82 -1.18 -10.81
CA TYR A 214 17.27 0.06 -11.33
C TYR A 214 18.30 1.16 -11.12
N ASP A 215 19.00 1.56 -12.21
CA ASP A 215 20.18 2.44 -12.26
C ASP A 215 20.03 3.81 -11.56
N LEU A 216 19.43 3.85 -10.37
CA LEU A 216 19.26 5.04 -9.56
C LEU A 216 19.58 4.76 -8.09
N PRO A 217 20.22 5.72 -7.40
CA PRO A 217 20.62 5.54 -6.01
C PRO A 217 19.46 5.13 -5.11
N PHE A 218 19.66 4.08 -4.32
CA PHE A 218 18.71 3.68 -3.29
C PHE A 218 18.61 4.79 -2.23
N SER A 219 17.46 5.41 -2.14
CA SER A 219 17.17 6.41 -1.13
C SER A 219 16.09 5.93 -0.16
N PRO A 220 16.47 5.36 0.99
CA PRO A 220 15.52 5.05 2.04
C PRO A 220 15.04 6.31 2.77
N ALA A 221 15.54 7.48 2.39
CA ALA A 221 15.39 8.72 3.12
C ALA A 221 14.25 9.58 2.62
N GLY A 222 13.03 9.15 2.90
CA GLY A 222 11.87 10.02 2.96
C GLY A 222 11.16 9.83 4.30
N PRO A 223 10.20 10.68 4.70
CA PRO A 223 9.39 10.41 5.87
C PRO A 223 8.61 9.11 5.65
N ALA A 224 9.07 8.04 6.30
CA ALA A 224 8.47 6.70 6.31
C ALA A 224 8.21 6.08 4.92
N PRO A 225 9.23 5.84 4.07
CA PRO A 225 9.02 5.04 2.87
C PRO A 225 8.54 3.64 3.28
N TRP A 226 7.68 3.05 2.44
CA TRP A 226 7.17 1.68 2.62
C TRP A 226 7.79 0.76 1.55
N PRO A 227 9.11 0.47 1.65
CA PRO A 227 9.84 -0.26 0.60
C PRO A 227 9.55 -1.76 0.61
N GLN A 228 8.84 -2.26 1.61
CA GLN A 228 8.48 -3.67 1.73
C GLN A 228 7.22 -3.84 2.57
N PHE A 229 6.58 -5.00 2.41
CA PHE A 229 5.48 -5.42 3.24
C PHE A 229 5.98 -5.91 4.62
N HIS A 230 5.29 -5.52 5.68
CA HIS A 230 5.59 -5.91 7.06
C HIS A 230 4.49 -6.75 7.69
#